data_6195504a04cc65f053fc96a9de5f36a6
#
_entry.id   6195504a04cc65f053fc96a9de5f36a6
#
_cell.length_a   1.000
_cell.length_b   1.000
_cell.length_c   1.000
_cell.angle_alpha   90.00
_cell.angle_beta   90.00
_cell.angle_gamma   90.00
#
_symmetry.space_group_name_H-M   'P 1'
#
loop_
_entity.id
_entity.type
_entity.pdbx_description
1 polymer ?
#
loop_
_entity_poly.entity_id
_entity_poly.type
_entity_poly.pdbx_seq_one_letter_code
_entity_poly.pdbx_strand_id
1 'polypeptide(L)'
;MIGYIYNGKELGADEILFKNIAKKKNIEPVLISTTEWSDEKILKEKIKSCDILYNSSAEDFAIETEKTIEEFGKKIIDPSSTYYYSEDKWIFFLKCLAHKIATPQSILLSENISLSKKSLKEFNHWPVILKRVSGTMGQFVEKADNLEEAGKIMKKLWEKGSEKLPIIAQEYIPSPSYRVTIFGDKIVQTAIKNNNGWKSTGVYAKKIKRFPVDEELKKIINKITKFVKINVCGIDFLKKDDKWIALEVNSTPAFDFFECERRKMVNELVDLLVKLARKKN
;
A
#
# COMPACT_ATOMS: atom_id res chain seq x y z
N MET A 1 -16.17 -7.55 19.75
CA MET A 1 -14.93 -6.77 20.06
C MET A 1 -14.13 -6.55 18.78
N ILE A 2 -13.23 -5.58 18.76
CA ILE A 2 -12.37 -5.28 17.59
C ILE A 2 -10.93 -5.64 17.95
N GLY A 3 -10.28 -6.48 17.12
CA GLY A 3 -8.85 -6.74 17.21
C GLY A 3 -8.04 -5.74 16.37
N TYR A 4 -6.85 -5.37 16.84
CA TYR A 4 -5.93 -4.48 16.14
C TYR A 4 -4.53 -5.06 16.17
N ILE A 5 -4.00 -5.43 15.02
CA ILE A 5 -2.67 -6.02 14.85
C ILE A 5 -1.68 -4.90 14.57
N TYR A 6 -0.56 -4.91 15.26
CA TYR A 6 0.52 -3.92 15.10
C TYR A 6 1.89 -4.58 15.24
N ASN A 7 2.90 -3.94 14.70
CA ASN A 7 4.29 -4.36 14.82
C ASN A 7 5.00 -3.61 15.96
N GLY A 8 5.78 -4.34 16.76
CA GLY A 8 6.58 -3.78 17.86
C GLY A 8 6.12 -4.22 19.25
N LYS A 9 7.00 -4.00 20.24
CA LYS A 9 6.75 -4.36 21.66
C LYS A 9 5.85 -3.34 22.36
N GLU A 10 5.99 -2.06 22.01
CA GLU A 10 5.29 -0.95 22.64
C GLU A 10 4.25 -0.36 21.69
N LEU A 11 3.21 0.23 22.27
CA LEU A 11 2.19 0.92 21.49
C LEU A 11 2.73 2.24 20.98
N GLY A 12 2.71 2.42 19.68
CA GLY A 12 2.96 3.70 19.03
C GLY A 12 1.78 4.67 19.18
N ALA A 13 1.93 5.85 18.59
CA ALA A 13 0.93 6.91 18.69
C ALA A 13 -0.42 6.52 18.04
N ASP A 14 -0.40 5.75 16.96
CA ASP A 14 -1.61 5.31 16.26
C ASP A 14 -2.37 4.25 17.06
N GLU A 15 -1.66 3.29 17.67
CA GLU A 15 -2.23 2.27 18.54
C GLU A 15 -2.89 2.88 19.78
N ILE A 16 -2.20 3.82 20.43
CA ILE A 16 -2.72 4.57 21.58
C ILE A 16 -3.97 5.35 21.19
N LEU A 17 -3.93 6.03 20.05
CA LEU A 17 -5.04 6.81 19.54
C LEU A 17 -6.24 5.92 19.20
N PHE A 18 -6.02 4.79 18.52
CA PHE A 18 -7.04 3.79 18.22
C PHE A 18 -7.70 3.27 19.49
N LYS A 19 -6.90 2.83 20.46
CA LYS A 19 -7.37 2.34 21.77
C LYS A 19 -8.27 3.36 22.47
N ASN A 20 -7.82 4.63 22.51
CA ASN A 20 -8.55 5.70 23.19
C ASN A 20 -9.87 6.04 22.46
N ILE A 21 -9.90 6.03 21.14
CA ILE A 21 -11.11 6.29 20.36
C ILE A 21 -12.09 5.13 20.48
N ALA A 22 -11.63 3.88 20.39
CA ALA A 22 -12.47 2.70 20.57
C ALA A 22 -13.15 2.71 21.96
N LYS A 23 -12.37 2.96 23.03
CA LYS A 23 -12.91 3.05 24.40
C LYS A 23 -13.97 4.15 24.56
N LYS A 24 -13.79 5.32 23.96
CA LYS A 24 -14.80 6.38 23.96
C LYS A 24 -16.10 6.00 23.27
N LYS A 25 -16.08 4.99 22.38
CA LYS A 25 -17.24 4.42 21.71
C LYS A 25 -17.78 3.17 22.42
N ASN A 26 -17.34 2.91 23.66
CA ASN A 26 -17.68 1.72 24.46
C ASN A 26 -17.27 0.40 23.79
N ILE A 27 -16.16 0.43 23.07
CA ILE A 27 -15.55 -0.75 22.43
C ILE A 27 -14.24 -1.03 23.13
N GLU A 28 -14.09 -2.20 23.74
CA GLU A 28 -12.80 -2.64 24.26
C GLU A 28 -12.00 -3.30 23.12
N PRO A 29 -10.87 -2.70 22.68
CA PRO A 29 -10.07 -3.27 21.62
C PRO A 29 -9.12 -4.34 22.15
N VAL A 30 -8.93 -5.40 21.37
CA VAL A 30 -7.89 -6.43 21.62
C VAL A 30 -6.67 -6.04 20.79
N LEU A 31 -5.60 -5.60 21.48
CA LEU A 31 -4.34 -5.23 20.82
C LEU A 31 -3.45 -6.47 20.69
N ILE A 32 -2.94 -6.71 19.47
CA ILE A 32 -2.19 -7.91 19.11
C ILE A 32 -0.86 -7.45 18.53
N SER A 33 0.20 -7.54 19.35
CA SER A 33 1.55 -7.32 18.87
C SER A 33 2.07 -8.56 18.14
N THR A 34 2.75 -8.36 17.02
CA THR A 34 3.44 -9.44 16.31
C THR A 34 4.60 -10.04 17.10
N THR A 35 4.99 -9.42 18.21
CA THR A 35 6.11 -9.86 19.07
C THR A 35 5.66 -10.54 20.37
N GLU A 36 4.34 -10.62 20.64
CA GLU A 36 3.80 -11.09 21.94
C GLU A 36 3.20 -12.50 21.90
N TRP A 37 3.08 -13.12 20.74
CA TRP A 37 2.57 -14.49 20.65
C TRP A 37 3.64 -15.42 20.10
N SER A 38 3.74 -16.62 20.72
CA SER A 38 4.76 -17.62 20.42
C SER A 38 4.21 -18.89 19.77
N ASP A 39 2.89 -19.08 19.83
CA ASP A 39 2.20 -20.17 19.15
C ASP A 39 0.76 -19.80 18.78
N GLU A 40 0.19 -20.61 17.89
CA GLU A 40 -1.15 -20.41 17.36
C GLU A 40 -2.27 -20.52 18.41
N LYS A 41 -2.06 -21.27 19.50
CA LYS A 41 -3.07 -21.43 20.56
C LYS A 41 -3.24 -20.15 21.35
N ILE A 42 -2.12 -19.49 21.69
CA ILE A 42 -2.12 -18.20 22.36
C ILE A 42 -2.81 -17.16 21.51
N LEU A 43 -2.48 -17.09 20.20
CA LEU A 43 -3.13 -16.17 19.27
C LEU A 43 -4.64 -16.45 19.17
N LYS A 44 -5.05 -17.71 19.01
CA LYS A 44 -6.44 -18.14 18.89
C LYS A 44 -7.27 -17.77 20.11
N GLU A 45 -6.75 -17.97 21.32
CA GLU A 45 -7.44 -17.57 22.53
C GLU A 45 -7.54 -16.04 22.65
N LYS A 46 -6.47 -15.30 22.33
CA LYS A 46 -6.43 -13.84 22.37
C LYS A 46 -7.49 -13.20 21.45
N ILE A 47 -7.71 -13.77 20.26
CA ILE A 47 -8.67 -13.24 19.29
C ILE A 47 -10.07 -13.83 19.39
N LYS A 48 -10.32 -14.76 20.28
CA LYS A 48 -11.58 -15.51 20.39
C LYS A 48 -12.81 -14.63 20.44
N SER A 49 -12.75 -13.55 21.20
CA SER A 49 -13.82 -12.57 21.39
C SER A 49 -13.90 -11.50 20.29
N CYS A 50 -12.99 -11.50 19.33
CA CYS A 50 -13.01 -10.51 18.24
C CYS A 50 -14.04 -10.88 17.18
N ASP A 51 -14.92 -9.91 16.85
CA ASP A 51 -15.89 -10.01 15.75
C ASP A 51 -15.24 -9.63 14.41
N ILE A 52 -14.25 -8.76 14.46
CA ILE A 52 -13.47 -8.29 13.32
C ILE A 52 -12.07 -7.88 13.80
N LEU A 53 -11.08 -8.04 12.93
CA LEU A 53 -9.71 -7.59 13.16
C LEU A 53 -9.27 -6.62 12.08
N TYR A 54 -8.27 -5.81 12.39
CA TYR A 54 -7.60 -4.91 11.45
C TYR A 54 -6.09 -5.07 11.58
N ASN A 55 -5.41 -5.22 10.45
CA ASN A 55 -3.95 -5.22 10.40
C ASN A 55 -3.44 -3.84 9.99
N SER A 56 -2.63 -3.21 10.84
CA SER A 56 -2.07 -1.88 10.60
C SER A 56 -0.65 -1.89 10.03
N SER A 57 -0.08 -3.08 9.78
CA SER A 57 1.31 -3.23 9.36
C SER A 57 1.47 -4.07 8.11
N ALA A 58 2.32 -3.62 7.18
CA ALA A 58 2.73 -4.37 5.99
C ALA A 58 4.02 -5.18 6.21
N GLU A 59 4.48 -5.31 7.45
CA GLU A 59 5.64 -6.14 7.80
C GLU A 59 5.30 -7.63 7.65
N ASP A 60 6.26 -8.44 7.22
CA ASP A 60 6.07 -9.87 6.93
C ASP A 60 5.42 -10.62 8.10
N PHE A 61 5.85 -10.37 9.34
CA PHE A 61 5.26 -11.00 10.52
C PHE A 61 3.79 -10.62 10.75
N ALA A 62 3.41 -9.39 10.43
CA ALA A 62 2.02 -8.95 10.55
C ALA A 62 1.15 -9.62 9.47
N ILE A 63 1.68 -9.77 8.26
CA ILE A 63 1.01 -10.47 7.15
C ILE A 63 0.83 -11.96 7.48
N GLU A 64 1.83 -12.63 8.03
CA GLU A 64 1.70 -14.03 8.44
C GLU A 64 0.74 -14.20 9.64
N THR A 65 0.73 -13.24 10.57
CA THR A 65 -0.27 -13.20 11.65
C THR A 65 -1.68 -13.07 11.09
N GLU A 66 -1.87 -12.21 10.11
CA GLU A 66 -3.16 -12.01 9.43
C GLU A 66 -3.62 -13.28 8.73
N LYS A 67 -2.78 -13.93 7.92
CA LYS A 67 -3.09 -15.22 7.27
C LYS A 67 -3.48 -16.30 8.28
N THR A 68 -2.73 -16.38 9.40
CA THR A 68 -3.04 -17.31 10.49
C THR A 68 -4.42 -17.05 11.09
N ILE A 69 -4.79 -15.79 11.26
CA ILE A 69 -6.11 -15.37 11.78
C ILE A 69 -7.22 -15.72 10.78
N GLU A 70 -6.99 -15.56 9.49
CA GLU A 70 -7.92 -15.97 8.44
C GLU A 70 -8.17 -17.49 8.46
N GLU A 71 -7.13 -18.30 8.60
CA GLU A 71 -7.24 -19.77 8.73
C GLU A 71 -8.00 -20.19 10.01
N PHE A 72 -8.02 -19.36 11.03
CA PHE A 72 -8.91 -19.57 12.19
C PHE A 72 -10.36 -19.17 11.95
N GLY A 73 -10.71 -18.77 10.74
CA GLY A 73 -12.05 -18.36 10.34
C GLY A 73 -12.50 -17.01 10.91
N LYS A 74 -11.54 -16.16 11.33
CA LYS A 74 -11.86 -14.82 11.82
C LYS A 74 -11.88 -13.81 10.68
N LYS A 75 -12.81 -12.87 10.77
CA LYS A 75 -12.92 -11.77 9.82
C LYS A 75 -11.82 -10.74 10.07
N ILE A 76 -11.03 -10.46 9.04
CA ILE A 76 -9.99 -9.45 9.10
C ILE A 76 -10.19 -8.41 7.99
N ILE A 77 -9.74 -7.20 8.18
CA ILE A 77 -9.77 -6.09 7.26
C ILE A 77 -8.35 -5.54 7.09
N ASP A 78 -7.84 -5.59 5.88
CA ASP A 78 -8.43 -6.24 4.70
C ASP A 78 -7.89 -7.67 4.61
N PRO A 79 -8.55 -8.59 3.87
CA PRO A 79 -8.06 -9.96 3.79
C PRO A 79 -6.71 -10.04 3.07
N SER A 80 -5.88 -11.01 3.46
CA SER A 80 -4.51 -11.20 2.92
C SER A 80 -4.47 -11.35 1.40
N SER A 81 -5.54 -11.82 0.78
CA SER A 81 -5.69 -11.88 -0.68
C SER A 81 -5.56 -10.51 -1.37
N THR A 82 -5.75 -9.40 -0.66
CA THR A 82 -5.56 -8.04 -1.20
C THR A 82 -4.10 -7.73 -1.48
N TYR A 83 -3.16 -8.37 -0.75
CA TYR A 83 -1.71 -8.18 -0.95
C TYR A 83 -1.23 -8.59 -2.32
N TYR A 84 -1.94 -9.55 -2.98
CA TYR A 84 -1.66 -9.92 -4.35
C TYR A 84 -1.66 -8.72 -5.32
N TYR A 85 -2.43 -7.67 -5.02
CA TYR A 85 -2.49 -6.45 -5.83
C TYR A 85 -1.80 -5.25 -5.17
N SER A 86 -1.78 -5.17 -3.84
CA SER A 86 -1.26 -4.01 -3.13
C SER A 86 0.25 -4.07 -2.93
N GLU A 87 0.83 -5.27 -2.84
CA GLU A 87 2.27 -5.44 -2.64
C GLU A 87 3.03 -5.78 -3.93
N ASP A 88 2.34 -6.19 -5.01
CA ASP A 88 2.93 -6.50 -6.30
C ASP A 88 2.59 -5.44 -7.36
N LYS A 89 3.55 -4.56 -7.66
CA LYS A 89 3.40 -3.46 -8.63
C LYS A 89 3.19 -3.94 -10.06
N TRP A 90 3.72 -5.12 -10.43
CA TRP A 90 3.52 -5.70 -11.75
C TRP A 90 2.11 -6.23 -11.92
N ILE A 91 1.61 -6.96 -10.95
CA ILE A 91 0.25 -7.48 -10.96
C ILE A 91 -0.77 -6.34 -10.92
N PHE A 92 -0.54 -5.30 -10.10
CA PHE A 92 -1.38 -4.10 -10.10
C PHE A 92 -1.44 -3.42 -11.49
N PHE A 93 -0.28 -3.26 -12.14
CA PHE A 93 -0.20 -2.72 -13.51
C PHE A 93 -1.03 -3.54 -14.49
N LEU A 94 -0.85 -4.86 -14.55
CA LEU A 94 -1.60 -5.76 -15.44
C LEU A 94 -3.11 -5.67 -15.17
N LYS A 95 -3.51 -5.56 -13.91
CA LYS A 95 -4.92 -5.44 -13.54
C LYS A 95 -5.50 -4.10 -13.96
N CYS A 96 -4.75 -3.01 -13.81
CA CYS A 96 -5.15 -1.70 -14.31
C CYS A 96 -5.39 -1.74 -15.83
N LEU A 97 -4.49 -2.36 -16.61
CA LEU A 97 -4.66 -2.53 -18.05
C LEU A 97 -5.95 -3.30 -18.38
N ALA A 98 -6.19 -4.43 -17.70
CA ALA A 98 -7.39 -5.25 -17.92
C ALA A 98 -8.69 -4.47 -17.64
N HIS A 99 -8.65 -3.51 -16.71
CA HIS A 99 -9.79 -2.64 -16.36
C HIS A 99 -9.80 -1.30 -17.10
N LYS A 100 -8.92 -1.10 -18.09
CA LYS A 100 -8.80 0.15 -18.88
C LYS A 100 -8.58 1.37 -17.98
N ILE A 101 -7.74 1.21 -16.94
CA ILE A 101 -7.28 2.30 -16.09
C ILE A 101 -5.90 2.71 -16.57
N ALA A 102 -5.72 4.01 -16.79
CA ALA A 102 -4.42 4.55 -17.21
C ALA A 102 -3.38 4.34 -16.10
N THR A 103 -2.22 3.81 -16.48
CA THR A 103 -1.09 3.51 -15.60
C THR A 103 0.20 3.75 -16.39
N PRO A 104 1.36 4.05 -15.76
CA PRO A 104 2.59 4.25 -16.51
C PRO A 104 2.93 2.98 -17.30
N GLN A 105 3.36 3.13 -18.54
CA GLN A 105 3.81 1.98 -19.33
C GLN A 105 4.90 1.23 -18.57
N SER A 106 4.81 -0.08 -18.53
CA SER A 106 5.72 -0.92 -17.75
C SER A 106 6.01 -2.24 -18.46
N ILE A 107 7.22 -2.76 -18.25
CA ILE A 107 7.61 -4.09 -18.68
C ILE A 107 8.26 -4.85 -17.53
N LEU A 108 8.04 -6.15 -17.46
CA LEU A 108 8.76 -7.03 -16.54
C LEU A 108 10.11 -7.41 -17.18
N LEU A 109 11.19 -7.22 -16.45
CA LEU A 109 12.53 -7.53 -16.91
C LEU A 109 12.89 -8.99 -16.64
N SER A 110 13.61 -9.60 -17.56
CA SER A 110 14.18 -10.94 -17.37
C SER A 110 15.31 -10.90 -16.32
N GLU A 111 15.54 -11.98 -15.59
CA GLU A 111 16.74 -12.11 -14.76
C GLU A 111 18.05 -12.24 -15.57
N ASN A 112 17.95 -12.40 -16.90
CA ASN A 112 19.06 -12.35 -17.82
C ASN A 112 19.34 -10.91 -18.24
N ILE A 113 20.52 -10.39 -17.89
CA ILE A 113 20.90 -8.98 -18.13
C ILE A 113 20.90 -8.61 -19.62
N SER A 114 21.28 -9.52 -20.50
CA SER A 114 21.34 -9.25 -21.93
C SER A 114 19.95 -9.15 -22.54
N LEU A 115 19.01 -10.02 -22.12
CA LEU A 115 17.62 -9.96 -22.53
C LEU A 115 16.95 -8.72 -21.97
N SER A 116 17.17 -8.38 -20.70
CA SER A 116 16.64 -7.16 -20.09
C SER A 116 17.13 -5.90 -20.79
N LYS A 117 18.41 -5.83 -21.18
CA LYS A 117 18.93 -4.72 -21.97
C LYS A 117 18.29 -4.64 -23.36
N LYS A 118 18.02 -5.79 -24.00
CA LYS A 118 17.28 -5.82 -25.27
C LYS A 118 15.85 -5.28 -25.08
N SER A 119 15.13 -5.78 -24.09
CA SER A 119 13.77 -5.30 -23.78
C SER A 119 13.73 -3.80 -23.46
N LEU A 120 14.71 -3.26 -22.74
CA LEU A 120 14.81 -1.82 -22.46
C LEU A 120 15.05 -0.98 -23.71
N LYS A 121 15.84 -1.49 -24.68
CA LYS A 121 16.01 -0.82 -25.98
C LYS A 121 14.69 -0.75 -26.77
N GLU A 122 13.93 -1.83 -26.75
CA GLU A 122 12.62 -1.92 -27.42
C GLU A 122 11.57 -1.06 -26.72
N PHE A 123 11.58 -1.04 -25.38
CA PHE A 123 10.71 -0.21 -24.55
C PHE A 123 10.92 1.29 -24.78
N ASN A 124 12.16 1.71 -24.98
CA ASN A 124 12.60 3.05 -25.42
C ASN A 124 11.96 4.26 -24.69
N HIS A 125 11.69 4.14 -23.40
CA HIS A 125 11.19 5.24 -22.56
C HIS A 125 12.30 5.73 -21.64
N TRP A 126 13.06 6.74 -22.09
CA TRP A 126 14.15 7.32 -21.30
C TRP A 126 13.79 8.74 -20.82
N PRO A 127 14.09 9.09 -19.54
CA PRO A 127 14.61 8.21 -18.48
C PRO A 127 13.59 7.14 -18.07
N VAL A 128 14.09 5.98 -17.59
CA VAL A 128 13.26 4.86 -17.14
C VAL A 128 13.34 4.72 -15.62
N ILE A 129 12.23 4.34 -14.98
CA ILE A 129 12.20 3.96 -13.56
C ILE A 129 12.35 2.44 -13.46
N LEU A 130 13.38 2.01 -12.76
CA LEU A 130 13.62 0.60 -12.41
C LEU A 130 13.21 0.39 -10.96
N LYS A 131 12.36 -0.59 -10.70
CA LYS A 131 11.91 -0.88 -9.33
C LYS A 131 11.62 -2.37 -9.14
N ARG A 132 11.85 -2.85 -7.91
CA ARG A 132 11.38 -4.20 -7.52
C ARG A 132 9.86 -4.24 -7.57
N VAL A 133 9.31 -5.40 -7.92
CA VAL A 133 7.85 -5.61 -7.94
C VAL A 133 7.24 -5.42 -6.55
N SER A 134 7.95 -5.84 -5.49
CA SER A 134 7.61 -5.61 -4.09
C SER A 134 8.56 -4.61 -3.43
N GLY A 135 8.12 -3.99 -2.35
CA GLY A 135 8.90 -3.03 -1.57
C GLY A 135 8.16 -1.72 -1.33
N THR A 136 8.43 -1.11 -0.19
CA THR A 136 7.75 0.06 0.34
C THR A 136 8.67 1.28 0.39
N MET A 137 8.12 2.47 0.64
CA MET A 137 8.84 3.73 0.88
C MET A 137 9.86 4.14 -0.20
N GLY A 138 9.77 3.60 -1.43
CA GLY A 138 10.69 3.93 -2.53
C GLY A 138 12.13 3.42 -2.35
N GLN A 139 12.37 2.46 -1.45
CA GLN A 139 13.73 1.95 -1.14
C GLN A 139 14.40 1.27 -2.34
N PHE A 140 13.62 0.57 -3.18
CA PHE A 140 14.11 -0.19 -4.33
C PHE A 140 13.61 0.40 -5.64
N VAL A 141 13.63 1.72 -5.73
CA VAL A 141 13.19 2.51 -6.89
C VAL A 141 14.35 3.40 -7.33
N GLU A 142 14.80 3.25 -8.56
CA GLU A 142 15.92 4.00 -9.14
C GLU A 142 15.53 4.52 -10.52
N LYS A 143 16.11 5.64 -10.92
CA LYS A 143 15.95 6.22 -12.25
C LYS A 143 17.23 6.01 -13.05
N ALA A 144 17.09 5.56 -14.29
CA ALA A 144 18.19 5.42 -15.23
C ALA A 144 17.95 6.32 -16.45
N ASP A 145 18.98 7.08 -16.84
CA ASP A 145 18.90 7.97 -18.00
C ASP A 145 19.36 7.28 -19.31
N ASN A 146 20.00 6.11 -19.20
CA ASN A 146 20.49 5.34 -20.34
C ASN A 146 20.66 3.85 -20.00
N LEU A 147 20.96 3.04 -21.04
CA LEU A 147 21.05 1.57 -20.95
C LEU A 147 22.23 1.09 -20.09
N GLU A 148 23.33 1.83 -20.03
CA GLU A 148 24.49 1.45 -19.22
C GLU A 148 24.17 1.60 -17.74
N GLU A 149 23.61 2.73 -17.37
CA GLU A 149 23.16 3.03 -16.02
C GLU A 149 22.07 2.05 -15.57
N ALA A 150 21.08 1.75 -16.43
CA ALA A 150 20.06 0.75 -16.16
C ALA A 150 20.69 -0.62 -15.86
N GLY A 151 21.74 -1.00 -16.59
CA GLY A 151 22.47 -2.25 -16.33
C GLY A 151 23.12 -2.31 -14.96
N LYS A 152 23.69 -1.21 -14.47
CA LYS A 152 24.28 -1.12 -13.12
C LYS A 152 23.19 -1.19 -12.04
N ILE A 153 22.11 -0.45 -12.25
CA ILE A 153 20.95 -0.42 -11.33
C ILE A 153 20.29 -1.80 -11.22
N MET A 154 20.04 -2.48 -12.35
CA MET A 154 19.45 -3.83 -12.33
C MET A 154 20.27 -4.79 -11.47
N LYS A 155 21.59 -4.82 -11.62
CA LYS A 155 22.46 -5.66 -10.79
C LYS A 155 22.27 -5.39 -9.30
N LYS A 156 22.29 -4.10 -8.90
CA LYS A 156 22.06 -3.68 -7.52
C LYS A 156 20.67 -4.08 -6.99
N LEU A 157 19.63 -3.92 -7.80
CA LEU A 157 18.25 -4.22 -7.39
C LEU A 157 17.97 -5.72 -7.32
N TRP A 158 18.68 -6.56 -8.08
CA TRP A 158 18.53 -8.01 -8.03
C TRP A 158 19.05 -8.62 -6.73
N GLU A 159 20.04 -8.00 -6.08
CA GLU A 159 20.71 -8.57 -4.93
C GLU A 159 19.80 -8.71 -3.72
N LYS A 160 19.48 -9.96 -3.36
CA LYS A 160 18.91 -10.37 -2.07
C LYS A 160 19.50 -11.73 -1.71
N GLY A 161 20.64 -11.73 -1.02
CA GLY A 161 21.38 -12.96 -0.77
C GLY A 161 21.81 -13.60 -2.10
N SER A 162 21.46 -14.87 -2.31
CA SER A 162 21.72 -15.61 -3.55
C SER A 162 20.61 -15.48 -4.61
N GLU A 163 19.48 -14.85 -4.27
CA GLU A 163 18.31 -14.76 -5.13
C GLU A 163 18.25 -13.43 -5.87
N LYS A 164 17.72 -13.46 -7.10
CA LYS A 164 17.38 -12.26 -7.86
C LYS A 164 15.91 -11.94 -7.68
N LEU A 165 15.60 -10.72 -7.24
CA LEU A 165 14.23 -10.26 -7.11
C LEU A 165 13.72 -9.70 -8.45
N PRO A 166 12.44 -9.97 -8.80
CA PRO A 166 11.82 -9.44 -10.00
C PRO A 166 11.84 -7.91 -10.04
N ILE A 167 12.17 -7.36 -11.22
CA ILE A 167 12.27 -5.91 -11.47
C ILE A 167 11.36 -5.57 -12.63
N ILE A 168 10.66 -4.46 -12.52
CA ILE A 168 9.97 -3.82 -13.64
C ILE A 168 10.71 -2.57 -14.09
N ALA A 169 10.65 -2.30 -15.38
CA ALA A 169 10.96 -1.01 -15.95
C ALA A 169 9.66 -0.27 -16.26
N GLN A 170 9.60 1.00 -15.88
CA GLN A 170 8.40 1.82 -16.01
C GLN A 170 8.75 3.19 -16.58
N GLU A 171 7.89 3.74 -17.47
CA GLU A 171 8.10 5.09 -17.97
C GLU A 171 8.18 6.10 -16.82
N TYR A 172 9.07 7.07 -16.93
CA TYR A 172 9.14 8.18 -15.99
C TYR A 172 8.12 9.25 -16.38
N ILE A 173 7.23 9.57 -15.46
CA ILE A 173 6.26 10.66 -15.59
C ILE A 173 6.67 11.77 -14.63
N PRO A 174 7.08 12.96 -15.13
CA PRO A 174 7.44 14.10 -14.29
C PRO A 174 6.19 14.74 -13.68
N SER A 175 5.75 14.20 -12.55
CA SER A 175 4.55 14.63 -11.83
C SER A 175 4.78 14.56 -10.33
N PRO A 176 4.18 15.44 -9.52
CA PRO A 176 3.98 15.17 -8.10
C PRO A 176 3.23 13.85 -7.92
N SER A 177 3.42 13.19 -6.77
CA SER A 177 2.58 12.06 -6.40
C SER A 177 1.35 12.55 -5.64
N TYR A 178 0.18 12.05 -6.04
CA TYR A 178 -1.12 12.34 -5.45
C TYR A 178 -1.60 11.11 -4.68
N ARG A 179 -1.67 11.18 -3.37
CA ARG A 179 -2.22 10.11 -2.54
C ARG A 179 -3.68 10.37 -2.22
N VAL A 180 -4.52 9.37 -2.43
CA VAL A 180 -5.91 9.35 -1.93
C VAL A 180 -6.03 8.21 -0.93
N THR A 181 -6.44 8.52 0.31
CA THR A 181 -6.69 7.52 1.35
C THR A 181 -8.19 7.26 1.44
N ILE A 182 -8.55 5.97 1.41
CA ILE A 182 -9.93 5.50 1.33
C ILE A 182 -10.22 4.56 2.50
N PHE A 183 -11.39 4.75 3.15
CA PHE A 183 -11.95 3.84 4.14
C PHE A 183 -13.36 3.44 3.72
N GLY A 184 -13.53 2.18 3.29
CA GLY A 184 -14.75 1.70 2.67
C GLY A 184 -15.05 2.44 1.38
N ASP A 185 -16.15 3.19 1.38
CA ASP A 185 -16.61 4.03 0.27
C ASP A 185 -16.26 5.53 0.43
N LYS A 186 -15.56 5.88 1.54
CA LYS A 186 -15.22 7.26 1.86
C LYS A 186 -13.78 7.60 1.49
N ILE A 187 -13.57 8.71 0.81
CA ILE A 187 -12.26 9.36 0.71
C ILE A 187 -12.05 10.15 2.00
N VAL A 188 -11.06 9.73 2.80
CA VAL A 188 -10.81 10.32 4.13
C VAL A 188 -9.69 11.35 4.11
N GLN A 189 -8.75 11.23 3.16
CA GLN A 189 -7.63 12.18 3.02
C GLN A 189 -7.14 12.25 1.58
N THR A 190 -6.65 13.41 1.17
CA THR A 190 -5.90 13.63 -0.07
C THR A 190 -4.60 14.35 0.21
N ALA A 191 -3.52 13.96 -0.45
CA ALA A 191 -2.22 14.59 -0.27
C ALA A 191 -1.44 14.68 -1.59
N ILE A 192 -1.03 15.88 -1.99
CA ILE A 192 -0.01 16.07 -3.03
C ILE A 192 1.34 16.05 -2.33
N LYS A 193 2.18 15.13 -2.74
CA LYS A 193 3.55 14.97 -2.23
C LYS A 193 4.53 15.61 -3.23
N ASN A 194 4.95 16.83 -2.95
CA ASN A 194 5.92 17.55 -3.76
C ASN A 194 7.35 17.31 -3.24
N ASN A 195 8.26 17.02 -4.15
CA ASN A 195 9.68 16.92 -3.88
C ASN A 195 10.47 17.79 -4.88
N ASN A 196 11.67 18.23 -4.49
CA ASN A 196 12.60 18.93 -5.39
C ASN A 196 13.37 17.96 -6.31
N GLY A 197 13.17 16.65 -6.14
CA GLY A 197 13.77 15.59 -6.95
C GLY A 197 12.71 14.78 -7.71
N TRP A 198 13.16 13.76 -8.40
CA TRP A 198 12.29 12.87 -9.17
C TRP A 198 11.49 11.87 -8.31
N LYS A 199 11.97 11.55 -7.09
CA LYS A 199 11.25 10.66 -6.15
C LYS A 199 10.19 11.45 -5.39
N SER A 200 8.92 11.09 -5.55
CA SER A 200 7.78 11.77 -4.92
C SER A 200 7.11 10.92 -3.83
N THR A 201 7.87 10.08 -3.11
CA THR A 201 7.30 9.31 -1.99
C THR A 201 7.14 10.19 -0.75
N GLY A 202 6.24 9.80 0.18
CA GLY A 202 5.97 10.56 1.41
C GLY A 202 7.23 10.86 2.23
N VAL A 203 8.18 9.91 2.29
CA VAL A 203 9.45 10.04 3.03
C VAL A 203 10.35 11.15 2.47
N TYR A 204 10.28 11.43 1.16
CA TYR A 204 11.10 12.45 0.50
C TYR A 204 10.34 13.75 0.23
N ALA A 205 9.04 13.80 0.54
CA ALA A 205 8.23 14.98 0.28
C ALA A 205 8.60 16.14 1.22
N LYS A 206 8.98 17.28 0.65
CA LYS A 206 9.28 18.50 1.42
C LYS A 206 8.05 19.34 1.73
N LYS A 207 7.01 19.22 0.91
CA LYS A 207 5.74 19.96 1.07
C LYS A 207 4.58 19.04 0.72
N ILE A 208 3.64 18.91 1.64
CA ILE A 208 2.41 18.15 1.45
C ILE A 208 1.24 19.11 1.50
N LYS A 209 0.32 19.02 0.52
CA LYS A 209 -0.89 19.83 0.43
C LYS A 209 -2.09 18.95 0.11
N ARG A 210 -3.29 19.36 0.52
CA ARG A 210 -4.54 18.73 0.08
C ARG A 210 -4.84 19.08 -1.38
N PHE A 211 -5.64 18.23 -2.03
CA PHE A 211 -6.18 18.52 -3.35
C PHE A 211 -7.64 18.06 -3.45
N PRO A 212 -8.46 18.70 -4.29
CA PRO A 212 -9.82 18.27 -4.55
C PRO A 212 -9.83 17.04 -5.47
N VAL A 213 -10.75 16.11 -5.18
CA VAL A 213 -10.97 14.93 -6.01
C VAL A 213 -12.08 15.23 -7.01
N ASP A 214 -11.78 15.12 -8.30
CA ASP A 214 -12.75 15.26 -9.37
C ASP A 214 -13.53 13.96 -9.63
N GLU A 215 -14.55 14.03 -10.47
CA GLU A 215 -15.42 12.88 -10.76
C GLU A 215 -14.70 11.79 -11.56
N GLU A 216 -13.68 12.13 -12.37
CA GLU A 216 -12.87 11.16 -13.10
C GLU A 216 -12.06 10.33 -12.11
N LEU A 217 -11.36 11.00 -11.19
CA LEU A 217 -10.56 10.33 -10.17
C LEU A 217 -11.42 9.44 -9.27
N LYS A 218 -12.62 9.89 -8.86
CA LYS A 218 -13.56 9.06 -8.09
C LYS A 218 -13.94 7.77 -8.83
N LYS A 219 -14.20 7.85 -10.14
CA LYS A 219 -14.50 6.67 -10.94
C LYS A 219 -13.34 5.70 -11.01
N ILE A 220 -12.11 6.20 -11.14
CA ILE A 220 -10.89 5.38 -11.14
C ILE A 220 -10.71 4.70 -9.78
N ILE A 221 -10.81 5.45 -8.67
CA ILE A 221 -10.72 4.93 -7.31
C ILE A 221 -11.73 3.78 -7.09
N ASN A 222 -12.99 4.00 -7.45
CA ASN A 222 -14.05 2.99 -7.29
C ASN A 222 -13.78 1.72 -8.10
N LYS A 223 -13.17 1.83 -9.29
CA LYS A 223 -12.76 0.66 -10.06
C LYS A 223 -11.63 -0.09 -9.35
N ILE A 224 -10.61 0.63 -8.85
CA ILE A 224 -9.45 0.03 -8.18
C ILE A 224 -9.89 -0.68 -6.89
N THR A 225 -10.60 -0.01 -6.00
CA THR A 225 -11.05 -0.60 -4.73
C THR A 225 -11.92 -1.83 -4.94
N LYS A 226 -12.75 -1.82 -6.02
CA LYS A 226 -13.61 -2.95 -6.37
C LYS A 226 -12.83 -4.17 -6.86
N PHE A 227 -11.82 -4.02 -7.73
CA PHE A 227 -11.08 -5.17 -8.20
C PHE A 227 -10.06 -5.68 -7.19
N VAL A 228 -9.47 -4.80 -6.38
CA VAL A 228 -8.58 -5.20 -5.27
C VAL A 228 -9.38 -5.81 -4.12
N LYS A 229 -10.66 -5.44 -3.99
CA LYS A 229 -11.56 -5.80 -2.87
C LYS A 229 -11.05 -5.28 -1.52
N ILE A 230 -10.47 -4.09 -1.52
CA ILE A 230 -9.84 -3.48 -0.36
C ILE A 230 -10.72 -2.40 0.24
N ASN A 231 -10.83 -2.38 1.57
CA ASN A 231 -11.61 -1.39 2.31
C ASN A 231 -10.76 -0.24 2.87
N VAL A 232 -9.51 -0.53 3.25
CA VAL A 232 -8.60 0.47 3.82
C VAL A 232 -7.36 0.53 2.96
N CYS A 233 -7.20 1.61 2.20
CA CYS A 233 -6.04 1.73 1.33
C CYS A 233 -5.64 3.18 1.06
N GLY A 234 -4.40 3.32 0.60
CA GLY A 234 -3.90 4.54 -0.03
C GLY A 234 -3.57 4.26 -1.49
N ILE A 235 -4.15 5.02 -2.41
CA ILE A 235 -3.84 4.89 -3.84
C ILE A 235 -2.98 6.08 -4.25
N ASP A 236 -1.83 5.80 -4.87
CA ASP A 236 -0.98 6.82 -5.44
C ASP A 236 -1.28 7.01 -6.93
N PHE A 237 -1.36 8.27 -7.32
CA PHE A 237 -1.58 8.71 -8.70
C PHE A 237 -0.50 9.67 -9.14
N LEU A 238 -0.30 9.73 -10.45
CA LEU A 238 0.45 10.78 -11.15
C LEU A 238 -0.51 11.53 -12.10
N LYS A 239 -0.06 12.64 -12.67
CA LYS A 239 -0.72 13.30 -13.80
C LYS A 239 0.18 13.31 -15.03
N LYS A 240 -0.38 12.93 -16.18
CA LYS A 240 0.25 13.06 -17.50
C LYS A 240 -0.76 13.67 -18.44
N ASP A 241 -0.45 14.82 -19.02
CA ASP A 241 -1.34 15.57 -19.91
C ASP A 241 -2.75 15.77 -19.28
N ASP A 242 -2.75 16.23 -18.01
CA ASP A 242 -3.93 16.43 -17.15
C ASP A 242 -4.77 15.17 -16.85
N LYS A 243 -4.38 13.99 -17.32
CA LYS A 243 -5.06 12.72 -17.05
C LYS A 243 -4.49 12.05 -15.80
N TRP A 244 -5.36 11.42 -15.03
CA TRP A 244 -4.99 10.63 -13.87
C TRP A 244 -4.36 9.29 -14.27
N ILE A 245 -3.20 9.00 -13.73
CA ILE A 245 -2.42 7.79 -13.97
C ILE A 245 -2.27 7.05 -12.63
N ALA A 246 -2.86 5.88 -12.50
CA ALA A 246 -2.75 5.07 -11.28
C ALA A 246 -1.35 4.44 -11.17
N LEU A 247 -0.67 4.64 -10.06
CA LEU A 247 0.71 4.20 -9.84
C LEU A 247 0.80 2.94 -9.00
N GLU A 248 0.16 2.94 -7.83
CA GLU A 248 0.15 1.81 -6.89
C GLU A 248 -1.00 1.95 -5.89
N VAL A 249 -1.36 0.83 -5.25
CA VAL A 249 -2.25 0.77 -4.10
C VAL A 249 -1.48 0.25 -2.90
N ASN A 250 -1.74 0.80 -1.72
CA ASN A 250 -1.09 0.43 -0.47
C ASN A 250 -2.15 0.00 0.54
N SER A 251 -2.01 -1.20 1.10
CA SER A 251 -2.96 -1.80 2.06
C SER A 251 -2.90 -1.20 3.46
N THR A 252 -1.75 -0.64 3.83
CA THR A 252 -1.54 0.00 5.14
C THR A 252 -1.18 1.47 4.95
N PRO A 253 -2.18 2.34 4.70
CA PRO A 253 -1.92 3.75 4.43
C PRO A 253 -1.47 4.49 5.69
N ALA A 254 -0.47 5.37 5.54
CA ALA A 254 -0.06 6.27 6.61
C ALA A 254 -1.18 7.29 6.95
N PHE A 255 -1.33 7.62 8.23
CA PHE A 255 -2.33 8.56 8.74
C PHE A 255 -1.75 9.94 9.12
N ASP A 256 -0.45 10.11 8.96
CA ASP A 256 0.34 11.22 9.50
C ASP A 256 0.69 12.33 8.48
N PHE A 257 0.12 12.28 7.27
CA PHE A 257 0.34 13.38 6.29
C PHE A 257 -0.10 14.75 6.83
N PHE A 258 -1.17 14.78 7.63
CA PHE A 258 -1.64 15.98 8.33
C PHE A 258 -2.01 15.60 9.76
N GLU A 259 -1.20 16.02 10.73
CA GLU A 259 -1.41 15.70 12.15
C GLU A 259 -2.80 16.12 12.65
N CYS A 260 -3.31 17.27 12.17
CA CYS A 260 -4.67 17.73 12.52
C CYS A 260 -5.80 16.80 12.03
N GLU A 261 -5.54 15.90 11.06
CA GLU A 261 -6.54 14.95 10.54
C GLU A 261 -6.40 13.55 11.14
N ARG A 262 -5.26 13.22 11.72
CA ARG A 262 -4.93 11.89 12.24
C ARG A 262 -6.03 11.33 13.14
N ARG A 263 -6.48 12.12 14.10
CA ARG A 263 -7.56 11.72 15.01
C ARG A 263 -8.88 11.44 14.28
N LYS A 264 -9.22 12.26 13.27
CA LYS A 264 -10.41 12.06 12.45
C LYS A 264 -10.31 10.76 11.67
N MET A 265 -9.16 10.49 11.06
CA MET A 265 -8.93 9.26 10.29
C MET A 265 -9.05 8.01 11.15
N VAL A 266 -8.41 7.99 12.33
CA VAL A 266 -8.53 6.85 13.26
C VAL A 266 -9.98 6.67 13.74
N ASN A 267 -10.73 7.76 13.94
CA ASN A 267 -12.15 7.69 14.27
C ASN A 267 -12.98 7.08 13.13
N GLU A 268 -12.75 7.49 11.88
CA GLU A 268 -13.40 6.90 10.68
C GLU A 268 -13.04 5.42 10.51
N LEU A 269 -11.80 5.03 10.82
CA LEU A 269 -11.38 3.62 10.81
C LEU A 269 -12.18 2.80 11.82
N VAL A 270 -12.28 3.26 13.06
CA VAL A 270 -13.07 2.57 14.10
C VAL A 270 -14.54 2.44 13.67
N ASP A 271 -15.14 3.51 13.10
CA ASP A 271 -16.52 3.48 12.61
C ASP A 271 -16.70 2.48 11.45
N LEU A 272 -15.73 2.41 10.53
CA LEU A 272 -15.72 1.41 9.47
C LEU A 272 -15.68 -0.02 10.03
N LEU A 273 -14.79 -0.29 10.97
CA LEU A 273 -14.66 -1.62 11.59
C LEU A 273 -15.95 -2.03 12.30
N VAL A 274 -16.58 -1.12 13.05
CA VAL A 274 -17.89 -1.36 13.67
C VAL A 274 -18.97 -1.68 12.62
N LYS A 275 -19.03 -0.88 11.55
CA LYS A 275 -19.98 -1.10 10.44
C LYS A 275 -19.77 -2.48 9.80
N LEU A 276 -18.52 -2.87 9.58
CA LEU A 276 -18.17 -4.15 8.95
C LEU A 276 -18.36 -5.34 9.89
N ALA A 277 -18.13 -5.19 11.19
CA ALA A 277 -18.40 -6.23 12.19
C ALA A 277 -19.89 -6.61 12.25
N ARG A 278 -20.78 -5.63 12.06
CA ARG A 278 -22.25 -5.83 12.09
C ARG A 278 -22.81 -6.46 10.81
N LYS A 279 -22.09 -6.40 9.70
CA LYS A 279 -22.49 -7.09 8.47
C LYS A 279 -22.26 -8.59 8.66
N LYS A 280 -23.36 -9.35 8.85
CA LYS A 280 -23.30 -10.81 8.73
C LYS A 280 -22.87 -11.17 7.31
N ASN A 281 -21.96 -12.14 7.20
CA ASN A 281 -21.55 -12.72 5.90
C ASN A 281 -22.76 -13.30 5.19
#